data_fc09ad58885f557d37b2ca6f7ae92c89
#
_entry.id   fc09ad58885f557d37b2ca6f7ae92c89
#
_cell.length_a   1.000
_cell.length_b   1.000
_cell.length_c   1.000
_cell.angle_alpha   90.00
_cell.angle_beta   90.00
_cell.angle_gamma   90.00
#
_symmetry.space_group_name_H-M   'P 1'
#
loop_
_entity.id
_entity.type
_entity.pdbx_description
1 polymer ?
#
loop_
_entity_poly.entity_id
_entity_poly.type
_entity_poly.pdbx_seq_one_letter_code
_entity_poly.pdbx_strand_id
1 'polypeptide(L)'
;MPIDTSLEFVPINIAIITISDSRTKENDTSGDTLEKRIIDAGHQMIKRTIIPDDVSKIKDTLNAMSKEKDIDCNITTGGTGLTGRDTTPEAVKEIANKHIDGFGELFRQVSFEKIGTSAIQSRAVAALINSTYVFCLPGSTGACKDGWDEILQYQLDIRHKPCNFVEIMPRLNEK
;
A
#
# COMPACT_ATOMS: atom_id res chain seq x y z
N MET A 1 7.81 16.92 6.16
CA MET A 1 9.09 16.28 5.79
C MET A 1 9.70 17.05 4.63
N PRO A 2 11.03 17.10 4.46
CA PRO A 2 11.66 17.96 3.45
C PRO A 2 11.37 17.44 2.03
N ILE A 3 10.95 18.36 1.15
CA ILE A 3 10.73 18.14 -0.27
C ILE A 3 11.77 18.99 -1.03
N ASP A 4 12.51 18.37 -1.92
CA ASP A 4 13.47 19.04 -2.81
C ASP A 4 12.72 19.62 -4.02
N THR A 5 12.43 20.91 -3.95
CA THR A 5 11.69 21.62 -5.00
C THR A 5 12.51 21.88 -6.28
N SER A 6 13.80 21.53 -6.29
CA SER A 6 14.62 21.58 -7.51
C SER A 6 14.38 20.39 -8.45
N LEU A 7 13.76 19.31 -7.94
CA LEU A 7 13.39 18.14 -8.71
C LEU A 7 11.96 18.28 -9.25
N GLU A 8 11.74 17.77 -10.46
CA GLU A 8 10.39 17.62 -10.99
C GLU A 8 9.68 16.44 -10.32
N PHE A 9 8.38 16.60 -10.08
CA PHE A 9 7.55 15.51 -9.60
C PHE A 9 7.40 14.43 -10.69
N VAL A 10 7.60 13.17 -10.31
CA VAL A 10 7.44 12.04 -11.21
C VAL A 10 6.16 11.28 -10.79
N PRO A 11 5.07 11.33 -11.56
CA PRO A 11 3.89 10.54 -11.29
C PRO A 11 4.20 9.05 -11.45
N ILE A 12 3.69 8.24 -10.54
CA ILE A 12 3.74 6.77 -10.63
C ILE A 12 2.35 6.20 -10.82
N ASN A 13 2.29 4.99 -11.31
CA ASN A 13 1.08 4.25 -11.60
C ASN A 13 0.69 3.37 -10.41
N ILE A 14 -0.45 3.63 -9.81
CA ILE A 14 -0.89 2.96 -8.58
C ILE A 14 -2.19 2.20 -8.82
N ALA A 15 -2.26 0.97 -8.33
CA ALA A 15 -3.50 0.20 -8.27
C ALA A 15 -3.96 0.03 -6.82
N ILE A 16 -5.29 -0.02 -6.62
CA ILE A 16 -5.92 -0.23 -5.32
C ILE A 16 -6.63 -1.59 -5.32
N ILE A 17 -6.42 -2.36 -4.25
CA ILE A 17 -7.08 -3.64 -4.01
C ILE A 17 -7.77 -3.58 -2.65
N THR A 18 -9.09 -3.52 -2.63
CA THR A 18 -9.86 -3.66 -1.39
C THR A 18 -10.11 -5.14 -1.13
N ILE A 19 -9.65 -5.62 0.02
CA ILE A 19 -9.79 -7.02 0.44
C ILE A 19 -10.92 -7.07 1.47
N SER A 20 -12.06 -7.60 1.06
CA SER A 20 -13.26 -7.64 1.91
C SER A 20 -14.34 -8.55 1.33
N ASP A 21 -14.99 -9.34 2.20
CA ASP A 21 -16.16 -10.15 1.86
C ASP A 21 -17.47 -9.34 1.78
N SER A 22 -17.49 -8.10 2.30
CA SER A 22 -18.71 -7.32 2.46
C SER A 22 -18.74 -5.98 1.73
N ARG A 23 -17.59 -5.52 1.20
CA ARG A 23 -17.52 -4.25 0.47
C ARG A 23 -17.97 -4.39 -0.97
N THR A 24 -18.66 -3.36 -1.44
CA THR A 24 -19.00 -3.14 -2.85
C THR A 24 -18.43 -1.78 -3.28
N LYS A 25 -18.51 -1.44 -4.57
CA LYS A 25 -18.06 -0.13 -5.05
C LYS A 25 -18.76 1.03 -4.37
N GLU A 26 -20.03 0.85 -4.00
CA GLU A 26 -20.88 1.89 -3.41
C GLU A 26 -20.55 2.17 -1.94
N ASN A 27 -19.92 1.22 -1.24
CA ASN A 27 -19.66 1.34 0.20
C ASN A 27 -18.17 1.21 0.58
N ASP A 28 -17.27 1.13 -0.41
CA ASP A 28 -15.83 1.03 -0.18
C ASP A 28 -15.19 2.40 0.10
N THR A 29 -15.50 2.96 1.25
CA THR A 29 -14.99 4.26 1.69
C THR A 29 -13.47 4.31 1.87
N SER A 30 -12.84 3.17 2.15
CA SER A 30 -11.38 3.06 2.27
C SER A 30 -10.71 3.18 0.92
N GLY A 31 -11.22 2.47 -0.09
CA GLY A 31 -10.76 2.58 -1.46
C GLY A 31 -10.98 3.98 -2.03
N ASP A 32 -12.16 4.62 -1.80
CA ASP A 32 -12.44 6.00 -2.22
C ASP A 32 -11.44 6.99 -1.60
N THR A 33 -11.10 6.76 -0.33
CA THR A 33 -10.14 7.60 0.39
C THR A 33 -8.74 7.52 -0.21
N LEU A 34 -8.28 6.32 -0.56
CA LEU A 34 -6.98 6.13 -1.21
C LEU A 34 -6.98 6.70 -2.62
N GLU A 35 -8.00 6.40 -3.43
CA GLU A 35 -8.13 6.90 -4.80
C GLU A 35 -8.07 8.42 -4.86
N LYS A 36 -8.85 9.09 -4.02
CA LYS A 36 -8.82 10.55 -3.94
C LYS A 36 -7.41 11.07 -3.62
N ARG A 37 -6.72 10.46 -2.66
CA ARG A 37 -5.39 10.89 -2.23
C ARG A 37 -4.32 10.67 -3.29
N ILE A 38 -4.39 9.57 -4.00
CA ILE A 38 -3.49 9.24 -5.11
C ILE A 38 -3.61 10.30 -6.21
N ILE A 39 -4.86 10.62 -6.59
CA ILE A 39 -5.15 11.61 -7.63
C ILE A 39 -4.77 13.03 -7.18
N ASP A 40 -5.14 13.42 -5.96
CA ASP A 40 -4.82 14.73 -5.40
C ASP A 40 -3.30 14.96 -5.29
N ALA A 41 -2.52 13.90 -5.08
CA ALA A 41 -1.05 13.95 -5.05
C ALA A 41 -0.41 14.01 -6.44
N GLY A 42 -1.18 13.85 -7.52
CA GLY A 42 -0.70 13.90 -8.90
C GLY A 42 -0.25 12.56 -9.48
N HIS A 43 -0.48 11.45 -8.79
CA HIS A 43 -0.21 10.11 -9.32
C HIS A 43 -1.34 9.61 -10.23
N GLN A 44 -1.07 8.52 -10.96
CA GLN A 44 -2.05 7.88 -11.84
C GLN A 44 -2.71 6.70 -11.10
N MET A 45 -4.01 6.77 -10.91
CA MET A 45 -4.79 5.62 -10.43
C MET A 45 -5.19 4.75 -11.62
N ILE A 46 -4.50 3.62 -11.80
CA ILE A 46 -4.64 2.77 -13.00
C ILE A 46 -5.80 1.79 -12.87
N LYS A 47 -5.95 1.21 -11.69
CA LYS A 47 -6.91 0.13 -11.48
C LYS A 47 -7.38 0.09 -10.04
N ARG A 48 -8.67 -0.19 -9.86
CA ARG A 48 -9.25 -0.45 -8.54
C ARG A 48 -10.09 -1.71 -8.61
N THR A 49 -9.91 -2.62 -7.65
CA THR A 49 -10.66 -3.87 -7.56
C THR A 49 -11.01 -4.20 -6.12
N ILE A 50 -12.07 -4.97 -5.93
CA ILE A 50 -12.47 -5.53 -4.64
C ILE A 50 -12.40 -7.04 -4.78
N ILE A 51 -11.74 -7.71 -3.85
CA ILE A 51 -11.60 -9.16 -3.80
C ILE A 51 -11.98 -9.69 -2.41
N PRO A 52 -12.43 -10.95 -2.29
CA PRO A 52 -12.72 -11.55 -0.99
C PRO A 52 -11.45 -11.77 -0.15
N ASP A 53 -11.64 -11.91 1.17
CA ASP A 53 -10.62 -12.31 2.13
C ASP A 53 -10.26 -13.80 1.97
N ASP A 54 -9.53 -14.11 0.91
CA ASP A 54 -9.08 -15.46 0.55
C ASP A 54 -7.61 -15.42 0.12
N VAL A 55 -6.77 -16.25 0.76
CA VAL A 55 -5.30 -16.27 0.54
C VAL A 55 -4.96 -16.48 -0.94
N SER A 56 -5.63 -17.42 -1.61
CA SER A 56 -5.36 -17.72 -3.03
C SER A 56 -5.74 -16.56 -3.92
N LYS A 57 -6.91 -15.94 -3.68
CA LYS A 57 -7.36 -14.76 -4.43
C LYS A 57 -6.44 -13.57 -4.25
N ILE A 58 -5.97 -13.33 -3.03
CA ILE A 58 -5.02 -12.26 -2.74
C ILE A 58 -3.71 -12.49 -3.49
N LYS A 59 -3.14 -13.70 -3.39
CA LYS A 59 -1.89 -14.08 -4.08
C LYS A 59 -2.02 -13.97 -5.60
N ASP A 60 -3.09 -14.53 -6.17
CA ASP A 60 -3.32 -14.52 -7.62
C ASP A 60 -3.46 -13.10 -8.14
N THR A 61 -4.23 -12.25 -7.42
CA THR A 61 -4.43 -10.84 -7.80
C THR A 61 -3.13 -10.05 -7.72
N LEU A 62 -2.38 -10.16 -6.62
CA LEU A 62 -1.10 -9.47 -6.45
C LEU A 62 -0.07 -9.93 -7.48
N ASN A 63 0.04 -11.24 -7.73
CA ASN A 63 0.94 -11.78 -8.75
C ASN A 63 0.56 -11.34 -10.17
N ALA A 64 -0.73 -11.26 -10.49
CA ALA A 64 -1.19 -10.79 -11.80
C ALA A 64 -0.87 -9.30 -11.97
N MET A 65 -1.26 -8.45 -11.02
CA MET A 65 -1.03 -7.01 -11.08
C MET A 65 0.46 -6.65 -11.05
N SER A 66 1.27 -7.38 -10.29
CA SER A 66 2.73 -7.15 -10.25
C SER A 66 3.48 -7.59 -11.52
N LYS A 67 2.81 -8.18 -12.49
CA LYS A 67 3.33 -8.47 -13.83
C LYS A 67 2.86 -7.47 -14.88
N GLU A 68 1.86 -6.66 -14.57
CA GLU A 68 1.40 -5.59 -15.44
C GLU A 68 2.46 -4.47 -15.48
N LYS A 69 2.99 -4.17 -16.66
CA LYS A 69 4.10 -3.18 -16.81
C LYS A 69 3.69 -1.76 -16.46
N ASP A 70 2.39 -1.53 -16.44
CA ASP A 70 1.81 -0.21 -16.20
C ASP A 70 1.48 0.01 -14.70
N ILE A 71 1.86 -0.91 -13.82
CA ILE A 71 1.62 -0.79 -12.37
C ILE A 71 2.96 -0.76 -11.63
N ASP A 72 3.28 0.38 -11.04
CA ASP A 72 4.47 0.58 -10.21
C ASP A 72 4.25 0.17 -8.75
N CYS A 73 3.03 0.36 -8.26
CA CYS A 73 2.67 0.16 -6.87
C CYS A 73 1.24 -0.37 -6.72
N ASN A 74 1.08 -1.37 -5.88
CA ASN A 74 -0.22 -1.85 -5.40
C ASN A 74 -0.42 -1.40 -3.95
N ILE A 75 -1.55 -0.77 -3.64
CA ILE A 75 -1.96 -0.46 -2.27
C ILE A 75 -3.18 -1.32 -1.95
N THR A 76 -3.07 -2.19 -0.95
CA THR A 76 -4.22 -2.96 -0.49
C THR A 76 -4.81 -2.35 0.78
N THR A 77 -6.11 -2.50 0.98
CA THR A 77 -6.80 -2.15 2.22
C THR A 77 -7.72 -3.28 2.64
N GLY A 78 -7.56 -3.73 3.89
CA GLY A 78 -8.32 -4.84 4.47
C GLY A 78 -7.50 -6.11 4.72
N GLY A 79 -8.07 -7.04 5.46
CA GLY A 79 -7.50 -8.36 5.76
C GLY A 79 -6.22 -8.36 6.61
N THR A 80 -5.94 -7.28 7.35
CA THR A 80 -4.71 -7.16 8.17
C THR A 80 -4.96 -7.30 9.67
N GLY A 81 -6.17 -7.63 10.09
CA GLY A 81 -6.53 -7.86 11.49
C GLY A 81 -6.09 -9.23 12.02
N LEU A 82 -6.70 -9.67 13.12
CA LEU A 82 -6.34 -10.90 13.84
C LEU A 82 -7.41 -12.00 13.75
N THR A 83 -8.49 -11.78 13.01
CA THR A 83 -9.51 -12.80 12.83
C THR A 83 -9.05 -13.87 11.85
N GLY A 84 -9.72 -15.02 11.82
CA GLY A 84 -9.39 -16.10 10.90
C GLY A 84 -9.59 -15.75 9.40
N ARG A 85 -10.26 -14.63 9.12
CA ARG A 85 -10.44 -14.11 7.75
C ARG A 85 -9.36 -13.11 7.34
N ASP A 86 -8.66 -12.52 8.31
CA ASP A 86 -7.58 -11.58 8.05
C ASP A 86 -6.31 -12.33 7.62
N THR A 87 -6.09 -12.44 6.31
CA THR A 87 -5.03 -13.28 5.74
C THR A 87 -4.08 -12.54 4.78
N THR A 88 -4.25 -11.23 4.64
CA THR A 88 -3.41 -10.42 3.73
C THR A 88 -1.92 -10.51 4.04
N PRO A 89 -1.44 -10.39 5.30
CA PRO A 89 -0.02 -10.48 5.60
C PRO A 89 0.56 -11.86 5.26
N GLU A 90 -0.18 -12.93 5.50
CA GLU A 90 0.22 -14.31 5.20
C GLU A 90 0.36 -14.50 3.68
N ALA A 91 -0.64 -14.05 2.91
CA ALA A 91 -0.62 -14.13 1.45
C ALA A 91 0.57 -13.38 0.85
N VAL A 92 0.84 -12.16 1.33
CA VAL A 92 1.99 -11.36 0.89
C VAL A 92 3.31 -12.03 1.25
N LYS A 93 3.42 -12.58 2.48
CA LYS A 93 4.64 -13.25 2.94
C LYS A 93 5.04 -14.43 2.05
N GLU A 94 4.06 -15.17 1.52
CA GLU A 94 4.33 -16.33 0.68
C GLU A 94 4.85 -15.98 -0.72
N ILE A 95 4.54 -14.79 -1.25
CA ILE A 95 4.88 -14.41 -2.64
C ILE A 95 5.88 -13.25 -2.74
N ALA A 96 6.27 -12.66 -1.62
CA ALA A 96 7.19 -11.54 -1.57
C ALA A 96 8.61 -11.96 -2.00
N ASN A 97 9.23 -11.17 -2.88
CA ASN A 97 10.66 -11.29 -3.17
C ASN A 97 11.51 -10.63 -2.06
N LYS A 98 11.02 -9.52 -1.51
CA LYS A 98 11.63 -8.81 -0.37
C LYS A 98 10.53 -8.25 0.53
N HIS A 99 10.73 -8.31 1.84
CA HIS A 99 9.88 -7.64 2.82
C HIS A 99 10.40 -6.23 3.09
N ILE A 100 9.47 -5.30 3.33
CA ILE A 100 9.75 -3.91 3.71
C ILE A 100 9.23 -3.74 5.15
N ASP A 101 9.94 -4.33 6.10
CA ASP A 101 9.49 -4.43 7.50
C ASP A 101 9.30 -3.05 8.13
N GLY A 102 10.18 -2.08 7.79
CA GLY A 102 10.10 -0.71 8.26
C GLY A 102 8.77 0.00 7.96
N PHE A 103 8.05 -0.41 6.91
CA PHE A 103 6.72 0.15 6.67
C PHE A 103 5.73 -0.19 7.80
N GLY A 104 5.67 -1.45 8.18
CA GLY A 104 4.78 -1.89 9.26
C GLY A 104 5.17 -1.30 10.62
N GLU A 105 6.47 -1.14 10.87
CA GLU A 105 7.00 -0.51 12.08
C GLU A 105 6.58 0.96 12.16
N LEU A 106 6.84 1.72 11.10
CA LEU A 106 6.47 3.14 11.01
C LEU A 106 4.96 3.35 11.05
N PHE A 107 4.19 2.50 10.35
CA PHE A 107 2.73 2.56 10.38
C PHE A 107 2.17 2.36 11.81
N ARG A 108 2.70 1.41 12.58
CA ARG A 108 2.29 1.19 13.98
C ARG A 108 2.70 2.35 14.88
N GLN A 109 3.84 2.99 14.64
CA GLN A 109 4.24 4.19 15.37
C GLN A 109 3.25 5.35 15.12
N VAL A 110 2.92 5.64 13.87
CA VAL A 110 1.92 6.65 13.50
C VAL A 110 0.55 6.33 14.12
N SER A 111 0.14 5.07 14.05
CA SER A 111 -1.12 4.62 14.65
C SER A 111 -1.12 4.78 16.16
N PHE A 112 0.00 4.49 16.85
CA PHE A 112 0.09 4.64 18.30
C PHE A 112 -0.14 6.08 18.75
N GLU A 113 0.35 7.06 18.02
CA GLU A 113 0.12 8.49 18.32
C GLU A 113 -1.36 8.87 18.26
N LYS A 114 -2.16 8.16 17.47
CA LYS A 114 -3.58 8.46 17.22
C LYS A 114 -4.55 7.59 18.04
N ILE A 115 -4.24 6.31 18.19
CA ILE A 115 -5.14 5.33 18.81
C ILE A 115 -4.51 4.57 19.99
N GLY A 116 -3.33 5.00 20.44
CA GLY A 116 -2.62 4.40 21.57
C GLY A 116 -2.32 2.91 21.35
N THR A 117 -2.46 2.13 22.43
CA THR A 117 -2.13 0.71 22.43
C THR A 117 -2.95 -0.15 21.45
N SER A 118 -4.08 0.34 20.94
CA SER A 118 -4.86 -0.37 19.89
C SER A 118 -4.05 -0.60 18.61
N ALA A 119 -3.00 0.20 18.37
CA ALA A 119 -2.07 0.02 17.27
C ALA A 119 -1.38 -1.36 17.24
N ILE A 120 -1.27 -2.06 18.37
CA ILE A 120 -0.66 -3.40 18.47
C ILE A 120 -1.40 -4.45 17.62
N GLN A 121 -2.69 -4.23 17.34
CA GLN A 121 -3.48 -5.15 16.54
C GLN A 121 -3.27 -4.98 15.03
N SER A 122 -2.56 -3.93 14.60
CA SER A 122 -2.29 -3.71 13.18
C SER A 122 -1.18 -4.61 12.67
N ARG A 123 -1.48 -5.38 11.63
CA ARG A 123 -0.50 -6.18 10.90
C ARG A 123 -0.21 -5.60 9.51
N ALA A 124 -0.23 -4.26 9.40
CA ALA A 124 0.21 -3.58 8.19
C ALA A 124 1.61 -4.05 7.77
N VAL A 125 1.77 -4.39 6.49
CA VAL A 125 3.02 -4.90 5.91
C VAL A 125 3.27 -4.29 4.55
N ALA A 126 4.52 -4.33 4.10
CA ALA A 126 4.84 -4.03 2.72
C ALA A 126 5.91 -4.98 2.17
N ALA A 127 5.91 -5.11 0.86
CA ALA A 127 6.81 -6.02 0.16
C ALA A 127 7.10 -5.55 -1.27
N LEU A 128 8.11 -6.16 -1.86
CA LEU A 128 8.37 -6.14 -3.29
C LEU A 128 7.94 -7.48 -3.88
N ILE A 129 7.06 -7.44 -4.89
CA ILE A 129 6.59 -8.60 -5.63
C ILE A 129 6.83 -8.35 -7.13
N ASN A 130 7.65 -9.17 -7.79
CA ASN A 130 7.99 -8.99 -9.21
C ASN A 130 8.42 -7.55 -9.58
N SER A 131 9.17 -6.88 -8.72
CA SER A 131 9.61 -5.48 -8.89
C SER A 131 8.50 -4.42 -8.78
N THR A 132 7.33 -4.77 -8.29
CA THR A 132 6.23 -3.86 -7.96
C THR A 132 6.13 -3.72 -6.46
N TYR A 133 6.00 -2.49 -5.96
CA TYR A 133 5.74 -2.26 -4.53
C TYR A 133 4.34 -2.69 -4.15
N VAL A 134 4.21 -3.29 -2.99
CA VAL A 134 2.93 -3.66 -2.39
C VAL A 134 2.88 -3.14 -0.96
N PHE A 135 1.92 -2.27 -0.65
CA PHE A 135 1.67 -1.74 0.69
C PHE A 135 0.30 -2.18 1.16
N CYS A 136 0.24 -2.86 2.31
CA CYS A 136 -0.99 -3.42 2.85
C CYS A 136 -1.41 -2.66 4.10
N LEU A 137 -2.53 -1.95 3.99
CA LEU A 137 -3.12 -1.12 5.03
C LEU A 137 -4.34 -1.81 5.66
N PRO A 138 -4.65 -1.51 6.93
CA PRO A 138 -5.90 -1.94 7.53
C PRO A 138 -7.13 -1.41 6.78
N GLY A 139 -8.25 -2.13 6.89
CA GLY A 139 -9.50 -1.86 6.16
C GLY A 139 -10.28 -0.63 6.61
N SER A 140 -9.81 0.14 7.59
CA SER A 140 -10.50 1.35 8.04
C SER A 140 -10.08 2.58 7.25
N THR A 141 -11.03 3.47 6.99
CA THR A 141 -10.78 4.76 6.33
C THR A 141 -9.72 5.60 7.07
N GLY A 142 -9.72 5.56 8.41
CA GLY A 142 -8.71 6.24 9.23
C GLY A 142 -7.31 5.71 8.99
N ALA A 143 -7.13 4.38 8.99
CA ALA A 143 -5.85 3.74 8.72
C ALA A 143 -5.33 4.03 7.31
N CYS A 144 -6.22 4.09 6.31
CA CYS A 144 -5.85 4.47 4.95
C CYS A 144 -5.38 5.93 4.87
N LYS A 145 -6.05 6.84 5.60
CA LYS A 145 -5.60 8.24 5.73
C LYS A 145 -4.22 8.31 6.35
N ASP A 146 -4.04 7.66 7.48
CA ASP A 146 -2.78 7.69 8.22
C ASP A 146 -1.61 7.11 7.42
N GLY A 147 -1.83 5.96 6.76
CA GLY A 147 -0.82 5.33 5.92
C GLY A 147 -0.43 6.19 4.72
N TRP A 148 -1.39 6.87 4.10
CA TRP A 148 -1.10 7.77 3.01
C TRP A 148 -0.49 9.08 3.50
N ASP A 149 -1.20 9.81 4.37
CA ASP A 149 -0.86 11.18 4.74
C ASP A 149 0.46 11.28 5.53
N GLU A 150 0.82 10.25 6.30
CA GLU A 150 2.02 10.27 7.13
C GLU A 150 3.21 9.51 6.53
N ILE A 151 2.96 8.58 5.58
CA ILE A 151 4.02 7.72 5.05
C ILE A 151 4.07 7.75 3.52
N LEU A 152 3.03 7.26 2.84
CA LEU A 152 3.11 6.93 1.42
C LEU A 152 3.25 8.17 0.54
N GLN A 153 2.56 9.27 0.81
CA GLN A 153 2.67 10.49 0.03
C GLN A 153 4.11 11.03 -0.04
N TYR A 154 4.93 10.76 0.97
CA TYR A 154 6.34 11.17 0.98
C TYR A 154 7.22 10.11 0.30
N GLN A 155 7.00 8.85 0.61
CA GLN A 155 7.82 7.76 0.10
C GLN A 155 7.58 7.47 -1.39
N LEU A 156 6.45 7.89 -1.93
CA LEU A 156 6.10 7.79 -3.34
C LEU A 156 6.36 9.10 -4.12
N ASP A 157 7.02 10.07 -3.51
CA ASP A 157 7.45 11.32 -4.15
C ASP A 157 8.98 11.34 -4.30
N ILE A 158 9.46 11.38 -5.55
CA ILE A 158 10.90 11.42 -5.87
C ILE A 158 11.63 12.63 -5.23
N ARG A 159 10.89 13.69 -4.92
CA ARG A 159 11.39 14.91 -4.31
C ARG A 159 11.63 14.79 -2.80
N HIS A 160 11.09 13.72 -2.17
CA HIS A 160 11.30 13.48 -0.74
C HIS A 160 12.73 13.06 -0.44
N LYS A 161 13.37 13.69 0.55
CA LYS A 161 14.77 13.42 0.96
C LYS A 161 14.80 12.98 2.45
N PRO A 162 15.78 12.14 2.84
CA PRO A 162 16.97 11.73 2.07
C PRO A 162 16.76 10.59 1.08
N CYS A 163 15.72 9.79 1.18
CA CYS A 163 15.45 8.65 0.28
C CYS A 163 13.94 8.40 0.15
N ASN A 164 13.56 7.84 -0.98
CA ASN A 164 12.17 7.50 -1.31
C ASN A 164 12.15 6.26 -2.22
N PHE A 165 10.97 5.63 -2.36
CA PHE A 165 10.83 4.42 -3.18
C PHE A 165 10.92 4.71 -4.69
N VAL A 166 10.53 5.91 -5.14
CA VAL A 166 10.54 6.24 -6.58
C VAL A 166 11.97 6.29 -7.13
N GLU A 167 12.92 6.83 -6.36
CA GLU A 167 14.33 6.95 -6.75
C GLU A 167 14.98 5.58 -7.03
N ILE A 168 14.56 4.53 -6.33
CA ILE A 168 15.13 3.19 -6.49
C ILE A 168 14.35 2.28 -7.45
N MET A 169 13.16 2.68 -7.94
CA MET A 169 12.35 1.89 -8.87
C MET A 169 13.12 1.37 -10.09
N PRO A 170 13.95 2.19 -10.78
CA PRO A 170 14.69 1.71 -11.96
C PRO A 170 15.67 0.59 -11.68
N ARG A 171 16.05 0.42 -10.41
CA ARG A 171 17.07 -0.53 -9.95
C ARG A 171 16.48 -1.80 -9.32
N LEU A 172 15.16 -1.93 -9.22
CA LEU A 172 14.53 -3.08 -8.56
C LEU A 172 14.81 -4.42 -9.24
N ASN A 173 15.18 -4.39 -10.51
CA ASN A 173 15.54 -5.57 -11.31
C ASN A 173 17.05 -5.84 -11.39
N GLU A 174 17.90 -5.07 -10.71
CA GLU A 174 19.34 -5.32 -10.68
C GLU A 174 19.64 -6.69 -10.05
N LYS A 175 20.57 -7.44 -10.67
CA LYS A 175 21.02 -8.75 -10.24
C LYS A 175 22.35 -8.66 -9.52
#